data_fa57166d8c70f7873ec04eb4ce8f310d
#
_entry.id   fa57166d8c70f7873ec04eb4ce8f310d
#
_cell.length_a   1.000
_cell.length_b   1.000
_cell.length_c   1.000
_cell.angle_alpha   90.00
_cell.angle_beta   90.00
_cell.angle_gamma   90.00
#
_symmetry.space_group_name_H-M   'P 1'
#
loop_
_entity.id
_entity.type
_entity.pdbx_description
1 polymer ?
#
loop_
_entity_poly.entity_id
_entity_poly.type
_entity_poly.pdbx_seq_one_letter_code
_entity_poly.pdbx_strand_id
1 'polypeptide(L)'
;MKWLKKFKAVSSKKFSKPVTNFSGDKFHTAHGGSGRLKNKIALVTGAGKGIGRAIAKCFANEGARVLINARTHKDLESLANEIKHGNGDCHIFVGDVTNPETVRAMFTELSSHYGAPDICVNSAGTASFGLVQNFSVENFQKIMTLNVSAVYTCIQEAIKLMEANGNQGKIITIGSTASHWSERGGSGAYTASKHAVYAMVESVARQLHGSGSKIAVGILCPGTVDTPLTNPNADVLRDNWLRPETVAASALHMATAPPDTNIFDLTVFHMQEKPW
;
A
#
# COMPACT_ATOMS: atom_id res chain seq x y z
N MET A 1 13.61 45.57 -14.73
CA MET A 1 14.74 45.21 -13.85
C MET A 1 14.65 45.94 -12.48
N LYS A 2 13.48 45.87 -11.79
CA LYS A 2 13.30 46.47 -10.43
C LYS A 2 12.66 45.48 -9.42
N TRP A 3 12.51 44.19 -9.79
CA TRP A 3 11.86 43.16 -8.95
C TRP A 3 12.84 42.23 -8.23
N LEU A 4 14.12 42.24 -8.56
CA LEU A 4 15.15 41.35 -8.01
C LEU A 4 15.91 41.90 -6.79
N LYS A 5 15.50 43.03 -6.20
CA LYS A 5 16.21 43.65 -5.06
C LYS A 5 15.49 43.54 -3.70
N LYS A 6 14.39 42.79 -3.59
CA LYS A 6 13.62 42.68 -2.33
C LYS A 6 13.75 41.36 -1.58
N PHE A 7 14.62 40.46 -2.02
CA PHE A 7 14.85 39.14 -1.35
C PHE A 7 16.25 38.99 -0.71
N LYS A 8 16.89 40.11 -0.37
CA LYS A 8 18.07 40.09 0.49
C LYS A 8 17.75 40.80 1.78
N ALA A 9 17.25 40.11 2.77
CA ALA A 9 17.37 40.31 4.20
C ALA A 9 16.31 39.46 4.96
N VAL A 10 16.39 38.14 4.90
CA VAL A 10 16.01 37.31 6.04
C VAL A 10 17.31 36.67 6.51
N SER A 11 18.00 37.46 7.34
CA SER A 11 19.21 37.10 8.04
C SER A 11 19.00 35.88 8.92
N SER A 12 19.87 34.91 8.72
CA SER A 12 20.43 33.98 9.71
C SER A 12 19.99 34.19 11.15
N LYS A 13 18.81 33.77 11.55
CA LYS A 13 18.55 33.39 12.92
C LYS A 13 19.02 31.93 13.06
N LYS A 14 20.12 31.77 13.78
CA LYS A 14 20.62 30.48 14.26
C LYS A 14 19.46 29.69 14.85
N PHE A 15 19.05 28.62 14.17
CA PHE A 15 18.33 27.54 14.82
C PHE A 15 19.33 26.82 15.71
N SER A 16 19.54 27.36 16.90
CA SER A 16 20.28 26.71 17.94
C SER A 16 19.28 25.95 18.79
N LYS A 17 19.18 24.69 18.55
CA LYS A 17 19.06 23.52 19.43
C LYS A 17 18.45 22.41 18.62
N PRO A 18 19.06 21.22 18.54
CA PRO A 18 18.34 20.05 18.09
C PRO A 18 17.18 19.82 19.06
N VAL A 19 15.97 19.64 18.56
CA VAL A 19 14.85 19.10 19.33
C VAL A 19 15.20 17.65 19.62
N THR A 20 16.05 17.43 20.61
CA THR A 20 16.25 16.15 21.24
C THR A 20 15.09 16.01 22.22
N ASN A 21 14.15 15.19 21.88
CA ASN A 21 13.14 14.49 22.66
C ASN A 21 11.82 14.45 21.90
N PHE A 22 11.83 13.89 20.71
CA PHE A 22 10.72 13.05 20.34
C PHE A 22 10.98 11.71 21.06
N SER A 23 10.50 11.57 22.27
CA SER A 23 10.32 10.27 22.89
C SER A 23 9.46 9.48 21.93
N GLY A 24 10.01 8.38 21.40
CA GLY A 24 9.35 7.48 20.46
C GLY A 24 8.19 6.70 21.07
N ASP A 25 7.47 7.30 22.00
CA ASP A 25 6.37 6.71 22.73
C ASP A 25 5.10 7.46 22.40
N LYS A 26 4.17 6.68 21.89
CA LYS A 26 2.73 6.95 21.78
C LYS A 26 2.24 7.46 20.43
N PHE A 27 2.48 6.71 19.35
CA PHE A 27 1.27 6.34 18.63
C PHE A 27 0.52 5.37 19.55
N HIS A 28 -0.30 5.88 20.42
CA HIS A 28 -1.26 5.07 21.13
C HIS A 28 -2.14 4.41 20.08
N THR A 29 -1.89 3.14 19.82
CA THR A 29 -2.96 2.23 19.46
C THR A 29 -3.88 2.23 20.66
N ALA A 30 -4.82 3.19 20.72
CA ALA A 30 -5.98 3.04 21.56
C ALA A 30 -6.53 1.64 21.21
N HIS A 31 -6.58 0.76 22.18
CA HIS A 31 -7.26 -0.53 22.05
C HIS A 31 -8.73 -0.20 21.75
N GLY A 32 -9.12 -0.34 20.49
CA GLY A 32 -10.41 0.03 19.95
C GLY A 32 -10.27 1.13 18.88
N GLY A 33 -10.30 0.76 17.60
CA GLY A 33 -10.38 1.69 16.49
C GLY A 33 -11.66 2.54 16.59
N SER A 34 -11.68 3.67 15.88
CA SER A 34 -12.86 4.56 15.85
C SER A 34 -14.05 3.95 15.09
N GLY A 35 -13.90 2.74 14.54
CA GLY A 35 -14.95 2.03 13.81
C GLY A 35 -15.23 2.59 12.42
N ARG A 36 -14.27 3.30 11.82
CA ARG A 36 -14.41 3.93 10.49
C ARG A 36 -14.69 2.94 9.36
N LEU A 37 -14.30 1.69 9.52
CA LEU A 37 -14.54 0.61 8.57
C LEU A 37 -15.52 -0.44 9.12
N LYS A 38 -16.34 -0.07 10.10
CA LYS A 38 -17.34 -0.98 10.67
C LYS A 38 -18.26 -1.55 9.58
N ASN A 39 -18.40 -2.88 9.58
CA ASN A 39 -19.16 -3.64 8.60
C ASN A 39 -18.61 -3.63 7.17
N LYS A 40 -17.42 -3.08 6.93
CA LYS A 40 -16.77 -3.12 5.62
C LYS A 40 -16.02 -4.44 5.42
N ILE A 41 -16.00 -4.91 4.19
CA ILE A 41 -15.25 -6.09 3.76
C ILE A 41 -14.01 -5.63 3.03
N ALA A 42 -12.84 -6.06 3.51
CA ALA A 42 -11.56 -5.70 2.90
C ALA A 42 -10.79 -6.96 2.47
N LEU A 43 -10.10 -6.86 1.34
CA LEU A 43 -9.09 -7.82 0.89
C LEU A 43 -7.73 -7.13 0.93
N VAL A 44 -6.73 -7.79 1.52
CA VAL A 44 -5.34 -7.30 1.51
C VAL A 44 -4.40 -8.39 1.01
N THR A 45 -3.79 -8.19 -0.16
CA THR A 45 -2.75 -9.07 -0.68
C THR A 45 -1.38 -8.71 -0.09
N GLY A 46 -0.48 -9.71 0.02
CA GLY A 46 0.84 -9.46 0.64
C GLY A 46 0.77 -9.14 2.13
N ALA A 47 -0.29 -9.57 2.82
CA ALA A 47 -0.55 -9.25 4.22
C ALA A 47 0.39 -9.93 5.24
N GLY A 48 1.24 -10.87 4.81
CA GLY A 48 2.10 -11.61 5.75
C GLY A 48 3.12 -10.74 6.49
N LYS A 49 3.64 -9.69 5.86
CA LYS A 49 4.74 -8.84 6.38
C LYS A 49 4.59 -7.37 5.94
N GLY A 50 5.36 -6.50 6.57
CA GLY A 50 5.55 -5.11 6.15
C GLY A 50 4.25 -4.31 6.03
N ILE A 51 4.13 -3.57 4.92
CA ILE A 51 3.02 -2.64 4.67
C ILE A 51 1.67 -3.36 4.66
N GLY A 52 1.56 -4.49 3.94
CA GLY A 52 0.30 -5.24 3.86
C GLY A 52 -0.18 -5.75 5.21
N ARG A 53 0.75 -6.22 6.06
CA ARG A 53 0.44 -6.63 7.45
C ARG A 53 -0.09 -5.47 8.28
N ALA A 54 0.57 -4.31 8.21
CA ALA A 54 0.15 -3.12 8.95
C ALA A 54 -1.22 -2.61 8.48
N ILE A 55 -1.49 -2.62 7.16
CA ILE A 55 -2.79 -2.23 6.61
C ILE A 55 -3.89 -3.19 7.07
N ALA A 56 -3.68 -4.50 6.97
CA ALA A 56 -4.68 -5.49 7.39
C ALA A 56 -5.03 -5.35 8.87
N LYS A 57 -4.02 -5.18 9.73
CA LYS A 57 -4.20 -4.94 11.15
C LYS A 57 -4.94 -3.62 11.43
N CYS A 58 -4.56 -2.54 10.74
CA CYS A 58 -5.22 -1.24 10.86
C CYS A 58 -6.70 -1.32 10.46
N PHE A 59 -7.01 -1.96 9.33
CA PHE A 59 -8.39 -2.09 8.85
C PHE A 59 -9.25 -2.95 9.78
N ALA A 60 -8.71 -4.06 10.27
CA ALA A 60 -9.40 -4.90 11.25
C ALA A 60 -9.67 -4.15 12.57
N ASN A 61 -8.71 -3.35 13.05
CA ASN A 61 -8.89 -2.51 14.24
C ASN A 61 -9.96 -1.43 14.05
N GLU A 62 -10.19 -0.98 12.80
CA GLU A 62 -11.25 -0.03 12.46
C GLU A 62 -12.60 -0.73 12.16
N GLY A 63 -12.71 -2.03 12.42
CA GLY A 63 -13.95 -2.80 12.35
C GLY A 63 -14.24 -3.44 11.01
N ALA A 64 -13.28 -3.49 10.08
CA ALA A 64 -13.43 -4.25 8.85
C ALA A 64 -13.30 -5.75 9.09
N ARG A 65 -14.04 -6.55 8.30
CA ARG A 65 -13.78 -7.98 8.10
C ARG A 65 -12.75 -8.14 7.01
N VAL A 66 -11.59 -8.71 7.31
CA VAL A 66 -10.44 -8.66 6.41
C VAL A 66 -10.06 -10.06 5.92
N LEU A 67 -10.13 -10.31 4.61
CA LEU A 67 -9.42 -11.44 4.03
C LEU A 67 -7.96 -11.06 3.84
N ILE A 68 -7.07 -11.83 4.48
CA ILE A 68 -5.62 -11.63 4.43
C ILE A 68 -4.96 -12.70 3.55
N ASN A 69 -4.19 -12.27 2.56
CA ASN A 69 -3.51 -13.19 1.63
C ASN A 69 -1.99 -13.02 1.69
N ALA A 70 -1.29 -14.13 1.69
CA ALA A 70 0.14 -14.27 1.40
C ALA A 70 0.47 -15.73 1.05
N ARG A 71 1.72 -15.98 0.64
CA ARG A 71 2.19 -17.34 0.33
C ARG A 71 2.52 -18.19 1.56
N THR A 72 2.86 -17.53 2.66
CA THR A 72 3.35 -18.21 3.87
C THR A 72 2.25 -18.27 4.92
N HIS A 73 1.73 -19.49 5.17
CA HIS A 73 0.68 -19.72 6.18
C HIS A 73 1.06 -19.18 7.56
N LYS A 74 2.27 -19.50 8.04
CA LYS A 74 2.77 -19.08 9.37
C LYS A 74 2.73 -17.55 9.58
N ASP A 75 3.06 -16.77 8.54
CA ASP A 75 3.02 -15.30 8.63
C ASP A 75 1.57 -14.79 8.75
N LEU A 76 0.63 -15.42 8.02
CA LEU A 76 -0.80 -15.10 8.08
C LEU A 76 -1.44 -15.53 9.41
N GLU A 77 -1.07 -16.70 9.92
CA GLU A 77 -1.54 -17.21 11.22
C GLU A 77 -1.11 -16.27 12.35
N SER A 78 0.17 -15.84 12.33
CA SER A 78 0.67 -14.85 13.28
C SER A 78 -0.13 -13.54 13.22
N LEU A 79 -0.42 -13.04 12.01
CA LEU A 79 -1.24 -11.83 11.83
C LEU A 79 -2.68 -12.04 12.30
N ALA A 80 -3.28 -13.18 11.96
CA ALA A 80 -4.65 -13.49 12.37
C ALA A 80 -4.80 -13.55 13.89
N ASN A 81 -3.80 -14.10 14.57
CA ASN A 81 -3.77 -14.11 16.03
C ASN A 81 -3.69 -12.68 16.61
N GLU A 82 -2.84 -11.80 16.03
CA GLU A 82 -2.79 -10.39 16.47
C GLU A 82 -4.12 -9.65 16.23
N ILE A 83 -4.77 -9.87 15.08
CA ILE A 83 -6.06 -9.26 14.77
C ILE A 83 -7.14 -9.75 15.75
N LYS A 84 -7.20 -11.06 16.03
CA LYS A 84 -8.16 -11.65 16.98
C LYS A 84 -7.95 -11.16 18.40
N HIS A 85 -6.71 -11.02 18.86
CA HIS A 85 -6.40 -10.44 20.17
C HIS A 85 -6.89 -8.99 20.31
N GLY A 86 -6.95 -8.25 19.18
CA GLY A 86 -7.54 -6.92 19.08
C GLY A 86 -9.06 -6.91 18.89
N ASN A 87 -9.74 -8.06 19.00
CA ASN A 87 -11.17 -8.25 18.72
C ASN A 87 -11.57 -7.93 17.26
N GLY A 88 -10.62 -7.99 16.33
CA GLY A 88 -10.87 -7.87 14.90
C GLY A 88 -11.27 -9.19 14.26
N ASP A 89 -11.83 -9.13 13.06
CA ASP A 89 -12.25 -10.27 12.26
C ASP A 89 -11.37 -10.41 11.00
N CYS A 90 -10.80 -11.60 10.79
CA CYS A 90 -10.05 -11.90 9.60
C CYS A 90 -10.17 -13.36 9.16
N HIS A 91 -10.10 -13.56 7.84
CA HIS A 91 -10.04 -14.87 7.19
C HIS A 91 -8.71 -15.03 6.44
N ILE A 92 -8.08 -16.21 6.56
CA ILE A 92 -6.78 -16.50 5.95
C ILE A 92 -6.99 -17.15 4.59
N PHE A 93 -6.36 -16.59 3.55
CA PHE A 93 -6.21 -17.23 2.25
C PHE A 93 -4.72 -17.39 1.89
N VAL A 94 -4.22 -18.63 1.86
CA VAL A 94 -2.84 -18.91 1.46
C VAL A 94 -2.78 -19.11 -0.05
N GLY A 95 -2.01 -18.28 -0.75
CA GLY A 95 -1.90 -18.40 -2.20
C GLY A 95 -0.93 -17.42 -2.82
N ASP A 96 -0.40 -17.80 -4.00
CA ASP A 96 0.47 -16.94 -4.81
C ASP A 96 -0.36 -16.17 -5.84
N VAL A 97 -0.44 -14.85 -5.67
CA VAL A 97 -1.20 -13.95 -6.57
C VAL A 97 -0.59 -13.85 -7.98
N THR A 98 0.60 -14.39 -8.22
CA THR A 98 1.16 -14.48 -9.58
C THR A 98 0.44 -15.52 -10.45
N ASN A 99 -0.32 -16.43 -9.83
CA ASN A 99 -1.18 -17.37 -10.54
C ASN A 99 -2.61 -16.80 -10.63
N PRO A 100 -3.15 -16.51 -11.84
CA PRO A 100 -4.49 -15.99 -12.03
C PRO A 100 -5.61 -16.87 -11.46
N GLU A 101 -5.46 -18.19 -11.48
CA GLU A 101 -6.44 -19.12 -10.89
C GLU A 101 -6.50 -18.96 -9.36
N THR A 102 -5.34 -18.79 -8.73
CA THR A 102 -5.26 -18.51 -7.29
C THR A 102 -5.96 -17.19 -6.95
N VAL A 103 -5.80 -16.17 -7.79
CA VAL A 103 -6.51 -14.90 -7.58
C VAL A 103 -8.01 -15.10 -7.70
N ARG A 104 -8.51 -15.79 -8.72
CA ARG A 104 -9.93 -16.09 -8.87
C ARG A 104 -10.50 -16.87 -7.69
N ALA A 105 -9.77 -17.90 -7.23
CA ALA A 105 -10.15 -18.69 -6.05
C ALA A 105 -10.22 -17.82 -4.79
N MET A 106 -9.26 -16.89 -4.60
CA MET A 106 -9.24 -15.96 -3.47
C MET A 106 -10.47 -15.04 -3.46
N PHE A 107 -10.86 -14.49 -4.60
CA PHE A 107 -12.05 -13.64 -4.68
C PHE A 107 -13.36 -14.45 -4.54
N THR A 108 -13.39 -15.69 -5.01
CA THR A 108 -14.52 -16.60 -4.78
C THR A 108 -14.66 -16.91 -3.29
N GLU A 109 -13.57 -17.21 -2.60
CA GLU A 109 -13.58 -17.49 -1.16
C GLU A 109 -13.97 -16.25 -0.35
N LEU A 110 -13.45 -15.07 -0.70
CA LEU A 110 -13.87 -13.81 -0.09
C LEU A 110 -15.38 -13.63 -0.20
N SER A 111 -15.93 -13.79 -1.42
CA SER A 111 -17.35 -13.60 -1.69
C SER A 111 -18.23 -14.60 -0.94
N SER A 112 -17.78 -15.86 -0.83
CA SER A 112 -18.49 -16.91 -0.12
C SER A 112 -18.48 -16.73 1.39
N HIS A 113 -17.39 -16.18 1.94
CA HIS A 113 -17.19 -16.06 3.38
C HIS A 113 -17.76 -14.74 3.94
N TYR A 114 -17.54 -13.63 3.24
CA TYR A 114 -17.92 -12.29 3.70
C TYR A 114 -18.89 -11.55 2.77
N GLY A 115 -18.87 -11.87 1.49
CA GLY A 115 -19.55 -11.09 0.45
C GLY A 115 -18.58 -10.33 -0.44
N ALA A 116 -19.11 -9.47 -1.31
CA ALA A 116 -18.28 -8.65 -2.20
C ALA A 116 -17.43 -7.64 -1.41
N PRO A 117 -16.18 -7.37 -1.84
CA PRO A 117 -15.32 -6.42 -1.16
C PRO A 117 -15.82 -4.99 -1.28
N ASP A 118 -15.80 -4.24 -0.17
CA ASP A 118 -15.85 -2.78 -0.17
C ASP A 118 -14.48 -2.16 -0.50
N ILE A 119 -13.41 -2.85 -0.07
CA ILE A 119 -12.03 -2.36 -0.20
C ILE A 119 -11.13 -3.50 -0.67
N CYS A 120 -10.32 -3.23 -1.70
CA CYS A 120 -9.26 -4.12 -2.14
C CYS A 120 -7.91 -3.41 -2.08
N VAL A 121 -6.94 -4.00 -1.36
CA VAL A 121 -5.59 -3.45 -1.24
C VAL A 121 -4.58 -4.39 -1.90
N ASN A 122 -3.99 -3.94 -3.01
CA ASN A 122 -2.92 -4.63 -3.71
C ASN A 122 -1.58 -4.23 -3.10
N SER A 123 -1.12 -5.00 -2.08
CA SER A 123 0.15 -4.75 -1.39
C SER A 123 1.20 -5.83 -1.65
N ALA A 124 0.85 -6.93 -2.32
CA ALA A 124 1.83 -7.92 -2.74
C ALA A 124 2.82 -7.31 -3.74
N GLY A 125 4.11 -7.42 -3.46
CA GLY A 125 5.14 -6.88 -4.31
C GLY A 125 6.53 -7.34 -3.90
N THR A 126 7.50 -7.13 -4.78
CA THR A 126 8.91 -7.44 -4.55
C THR A 126 9.81 -6.37 -5.15
N ALA A 127 11.04 -6.33 -4.67
CA ALA A 127 12.12 -5.52 -5.24
C ALA A 127 13.37 -6.39 -5.39
N SER A 128 14.15 -6.12 -6.42
CA SER A 128 15.50 -6.61 -6.57
C SER A 128 16.30 -5.56 -7.33
N PHE A 129 17.53 -5.38 -6.93
CA PHE A 129 18.40 -4.31 -7.41
C PHE A 129 19.64 -4.91 -8.06
N GLY A 130 20.14 -4.25 -9.08
CA GLY A 130 21.35 -4.65 -9.79
C GLY A 130 21.57 -3.77 -11.02
N LEU A 131 22.85 -3.65 -11.44
CA LEU A 131 23.19 -2.92 -12.65
C LEU A 131 22.58 -3.63 -13.87
N VAL A 132 22.06 -2.86 -14.81
CA VAL A 132 21.29 -3.39 -15.95
C VAL A 132 22.03 -4.47 -16.74
N GLN A 133 23.33 -4.32 -16.93
CA GLN A 133 24.17 -5.28 -17.67
C GLN A 133 24.34 -6.62 -16.95
N ASN A 134 24.08 -6.67 -15.63
CA ASN A 134 24.23 -7.85 -14.78
C ASN A 134 22.88 -8.37 -14.25
N PHE A 135 21.79 -7.68 -14.53
CA PHE A 135 20.45 -8.05 -14.03
C PHE A 135 19.81 -9.05 -14.98
N SER A 136 19.46 -10.24 -14.50
CA SER A 136 18.92 -11.27 -15.37
C SER A 136 17.50 -10.95 -15.84
N VAL A 137 17.17 -11.40 -17.06
CA VAL A 137 15.82 -11.25 -17.64
C VAL A 137 14.79 -11.99 -16.80
N GLU A 138 15.13 -13.14 -16.23
CA GLU A 138 14.25 -13.93 -15.37
C GLU A 138 13.87 -13.17 -14.09
N ASN A 139 14.82 -12.46 -13.49
CA ASN A 139 14.53 -11.60 -12.33
C ASN A 139 13.67 -10.40 -12.71
N PHE A 140 13.93 -9.79 -13.86
CA PHE A 140 13.07 -8.75 -14.42
C PHE A 140 11.63 -9.25 -14.61
N GLN A 141 11.46 -10.41 -15.24
CA GLN A 141 10.15 -11.03 -15.46
C GLN A 141 9.42 -11.35 -14.14
N LYS A 142 10.13 -11.89 -13.13
CA LYS A 142 9.55 -12.14 -11.80
C LYS A 142 9.00 -10.86 -11.16
N ILE A 143 9.74 -9.75 -11.26
CA ILE A 143 9.30 -8.45 -10.75
C ILE A 143 8.05 -7.99 -11.50
N MET A 144 8.05 -8.03 -12.83
CA MET A 144 6.91 -7.62 -13.65
C MET A 144 5.68 -8.50 -13.39
N THR A 145 5.86 -9.80 -13.26
CA THR A 145 4.76 -10.75 -12.99
C THR A 145 4.08 -10.43 -11.65
N LEU A 146 4.86 -10.23 -10.58
CA LEU A 146 4.27 -9.96 -9.26
C LEU A 146 3.78 -8.51 -9.13
N ASN A 147 4.61 -7.53 -9.52
CA ASN A 147 4.29 -6.12 -9.27
C ASN A 147 3.24 -5.55 -10.25
N VAL A 148 3.10 -6.13 -11.44
CA VAL A 148 2.23 -5.61 -12.50
C VAL A 148 1.11 -6.58 -12.84
N SER A 149 1.44 -7.78 -13.36
CA SER A 149 0.43 -8.72 -13.85
C SER A 149 -0.51 -9.21 -12.75
N ALA A 150 0.03 -9.54 -11.58
CA ALA A 150 -0.77 -9.98 -10.43
C ALA A 150 -1.70 -8.85 -9.93
N VAL A 151 -1.20 -7.61 -9.87
CA VAL A 151 -2.00 -6.44 -9.50
C VAL A 151 -3.14 -6.23 -10.51
N TYR A 152 -2.85 -6.34 -11.82
CA TYR A 152 -3.88 -6.25 -12.86
C TYR A 152 -5.00 -7.27 -12.66
N THR A 153 -4.65 -8.54 -12.42
CA THR A 153 -5.63 -9.60 -12.18
C THR A 153 -6.47 -9.34 -10.92
N CYS A 154 -5.84 -8.88 -9.84
CA CYS A 154 -6.56 -8.52 -8.61
C CYS A 154 -7.52 -7.34 -8.83
N ILE A 155 -7.11 -6.29 -9.56
CA ILE A 155 -7.97 -5.17 -9.92
C ILE A 155 -9.17 -5.65 -10.75
N GLN A 156 -8.93 -6.50 -11.74
CA GLN A 156 -9.97 -7.05 -12.62
C GLN A 156 -11.03 -7.83 -11.83
N GLU A 157 -10.63 -8.74 -10.94
CA GLU A 157 -11.56 -9.52 -10.13
C GLU A 157 -12.28 -8.65 -9.09
N ALA A 158 -11.59 -7.66 -8.50
CA ALA A 158 -12.23 -6.72 -7.58
C ALA A 158 -13.33 -5.91 -8.27
N ILE A 159 -13.05 -5.35 -9.46
CA ILE A 159 -14.04 -4.58 -10.24
C ILE A 159 -15.27 -5.44 -10.54
N LYS A 160 -15.09 -6.67 -11.03
CA LYS A 160 -16.22 -7.58 -11.35
C LYS A 160 -17.15 -7.79 -10.16
N LEU A 161 -16.61 -8.04 -8.97
CA LEU A 161 -17.42 -8.25 -7.77
C LEU A 161 -18.05 -6.95 -7.27
N MET A 162 -17.34 -5.83 -7.33
CA MET A 162 -17.85 -4.52 -6.94
C MET A 162 -18.97 -4.04 -7.87
N GLU A 163 -18.84 -4.24 -9.19
CA GLU A 163 -19.90 -3.93 -10.17
C GLU A 163 -21.15 -4.77 -9.94
N ALA A 164 -20.97 -6.08 -9.71
CA ALA A 164 -22.09 -6.98 -9.39
C ALA A 164 -22.79 -6.64 -8.07
N ASN A 165 -22.14 -5.90 -7.17
CA ASN A 165 -22.63 -5.54 -5.84
C ASN A 165 -22.89 -4.03 -5.69
N GLY A 166 -23.55 -3.41 -6.65
CA GLY A 166 -23.97 -2.01 -6.57
C GLY A 166 -22.98 -1.00 -7.13
N ASN A 167 -21.93 -1.46 -7.84
CA ASN A 167 -20.98 -0.62 -8.58
C ASN A 167 -20.30 0.43 -7.71
N GLN A 168 -19.84 0.03 -6.53
CA GLN A 168 -19.13 0.90 -5.59
C GLN A 168 -18.04 0.14 -4.85
N GLY A 169 -16.97 0.83 -4.46
CA GLY A 169 -15.86 0.27 -3.70
C GLY A 169 -14.61 1.12 -3.80
N LYS A 170 -13.55 0.67 -3.15
CA LYS A 170 -12.23 1.31 -3.14
C LYS A 170 -11.15 0.29 -3.50
N ILE A 171 -10.34 0.58 -4.51
CA ILE A 171 -9.19 -0.24 -4.88
C ILE A 171 -7.94 0.61 -4.65
N ILE A 172 -7.07 0.16 -3.74
CA ILE A 172 -5.84 0.86 -3.36
C ILE A 172 -4.66 -0.01 -3.76
N THR A 173 -3.77 0.51 -4.58
CA THR A 173 -2.55 -0.18 -4.97
C THR A 173 -1.34 0.45 -4.30
N ILE A 174 -0.46 -0.38 -3.72
CA ILE A 174 0.77 0.13 -3.12
C ILE A 174 1.82 0.32 -4.22
N GLY A 175 2.02 1.59 -4.55
CA GLY A 175 3.07 2.06 -5.44
C GLY A 175 4.42 2.18 -4.74
N SER A 176 5.12 3.24 -5.08
CA SER A 176 6.39 3.70 -4.49
C SER A 176 6.67 5.10 -5.00
N THR A 177 7.56 5.83 -4.38
CA THR A 177 8.20 7.01 -5.01
C THR A 177 8.82 6.67 -6.37
N ALA A 178 9.29 5.41 -6.54
CA ALA A 178 9.73 4.88 -7.82
C ALA A 178 8.62 4.77 -8.88
N SER A 179 7.37 5.09 -8.57
CA SER A 179 6.28 5.25 -9.55
C SER A 179 6.33 6.58 -10.29
N HIS A 180 7.00 7.58 -9.71
CA HIS A 180 7.09 8.95 -10.23
C HIS A 180 8.51 9.30 -10.67
N TRP A 181 9.52 8.81 -9.95
CA TRP A 181 10.91 9.18 -10.15
C TRP A 181 11.79 7.94 -10.29
N SER A 182 12.82 8.06 -11.12
CA SER A 182 13.82 7.01 -11.24
C SER A 182 14.78 7.10 -10.06
N GLU A 183 14.97 5.98 -9.38
CA GLU A 183 15.95 5.87 -8.31
C GLU A 183 17.34 5.54 -8.86
N ARG A 184 18.39 5.90 -8.11
CA ARG A 184 19.79 5.55 -8.43
C ARG A 184 20.12 4.13 -7.93
N GLY A 185 21.23 3.58 -8.37
CA GLY A 185 21.78 2.36 -7.76
C GLY A 185 21.23 1.04 -8.29
N GLY A 186 20.82 0.97 -9.56
CA GLY A 186 20.42 -0.30 -10.21
C GLY A 186 18.98 -0.71 -9.91
N SER A 187 18.09 0.24 -9.71
CA SER A 187 16.67 0.00 -9.46
C SER A 187 15.83 -0.16 -10.74
N GLY A 188 16.44 -0.24 -11.93
CA GLY A 188 15.76 -0.12 -13.22
C GLY A 188 14.55 -1.05 -13.39
N ALA A 189 14.67 -2.31 -13.02
CA ALA A 189 13.56 -3.27 -13.11
C ALA A 189 12.42 -2.93 -12.14
N TYR A 190 12.75 -2.56 -10.91
CA TYR A 190 11.77 -2.15 -9.91
C TYR A 190 11.06 -0.85 -10.33
N THR A 191 11.83 0.17 -10.70
CA THR A 191 11.31 1.45 -11.23
C THR A 191 10.38 1.23 -12.41
N ALA A 192 10.79 0.42 -13.40
CA ALA A 192 9.94 0.10 -14.55
C ALA A 192 8.61 -0.54 -14.12
N SER A 193 8.62 -1.48 -13.16
CA SER A 193 7.41 -2.11 -12.67
C SER A 193 6.49 -1.12 -11.94
N LYS A 194 7.05 -0.17 -11.17
CA LYS A 194 6.26 0.81 -10.42
C LYS A 194 5.68 1.92 -11.31
N HIS A 195 6.39 2.33 -12.37
CA HIS A 195 5.84 3.18 -13.41
C HIS A 195 4.71 2.47 -14.20
N ALA A 196 4.91 1.19 -14.54
CA ALA A 196 3.89 0.41 -15.24
C ALA A 196 2.60 0.28 -14.40
N VAL A 197 2.73 0.00 -13.10
CA VAL A 197 1.57 -0.05 -12.18
C VAL A 197 0.89 1.31 -12.08
N TYR A 198 1.64 2.40 -11.98
CA TYR A 198 1.07 3.74 -11.94
C TYR A 198 0.22 4.04 -13.17
N ALA A 199 0.79 3.85 -14.35
CA ALA A 199 0.08 4.08 -15.61
C ALA A 199 -1.16 3.19 -15.77
N MET A 200 -1.07 1.93 -15.30
CA MET A 200 -2.20 1.00 -15.30
C MET A 200 -3.31 1.46 -14.37
N VAL A 201 -2.99 1.84 -13.14
CA VAL A 201 -3.96 2.34 -12.14
C VAL A 201 -4.64 3.62 -12.64
N GLU A 202 -3.87 4.54 -13.25
CA GLU A 202 -4.40 5.76 -13.86
C GLU A 202 -5.39 5.44 -14.98
N SER A 203 -5.02 4.53 -15.89
CA SER A 203 -5.89 4.12 -16.99
C SER A 203 -7.20 3.51 -16.50
N VAL A 204 -7.15 2.63 -15.51
CA VAL A 204 -8.33 2.00 -14.90
C VAL A 204 -9.22 3.05 -14.21
N ALA A 205 -8.62 3.97 -13.45
CA ALA A 205 -9.38 5.04 -12.79
C ALA A 205 -10.13 5.92 -13.81
N ARG A 206 -9.47 6.29 -14.91
CA ARG A 206 -10.09 7.06 -16.01
C ARG A 206 -11.21 6.29 -16.71
N GLN A 207 -11.03 4.98 -16.96
CA GLN A 207 -12.03 4.10 -17.55
C GLN A 207 -13.29 4.05 -16.67
N LEU A 208 -13.15 3.79 -15.37
CA LEU A 208 -14.27 3.69 -14.44
C LEU A 208 -14.98 5.04 -14.28
N HIS A 209 -14.25 6.13 -14.18
CA HIS A 209 -14.83 7.46 -14.14
C HIS A 209 -15.64 7.76 -15.43
N GLY A 210 -15.08 7.43 -16.59
CA GLY A 210 -15.74 7.62 -17.90
C GLY A 210 -17.03 6.79 -18.07
N SER A 211 -17.13 5.64 -17.38
CA SER A 211 -18.34 4.80 -17.39
C SER A 211 -19.37 5.17 -16.31
N GLY A 212 -19.11 6.18 -15.48
CA GLY A 212 -19.99 6.58 -14.38
C GLY A 212 -19.94 5.62 -13.18
N SER A 213 -18.91 4.77 -13.08
CA SER A 213 -18.72 3.87 -11.94
C SER A 213 -18.43 4.67 -10.66
N LYS A 214 -18.90 4.14 -9.52
CA LYS A 214 -18.60 4.66 -8.18
C LYS A 214 -17.44 3.90 -7.51
N ILE A 215 -16.73 3.07 -8.27
CA ILE A 215 -15.53 2.38 -7.80
C ILE A 215 -14.36 3.37 -7.89
N ALA A 216 -13.80 3.75 -6.75
CA ALA A 216 -12.63 4.59 -6.68
C ALA A 216 -11.35 3.73 -6.78
N VAL A 217 -10.44 4.13 -7.65
CA VAL A 217 -9.16 3.43 -7.85
C VAL A 217 -8.01 4.42 -7.65
N GLY A 218 -7.09 4.09 -6.74
CA GLY A 218 -5.96 4.96 -6.41
C GLY A 218 -4.69 4.19 -6.10
N ILE A 219 -3.60 4.95 -6.06
CA ILE A 219 -2.26 4.45 -5.76
C ILE A 219 -1.67 5.21 -4.55
N LEU A 220 -1.12 4.45 -3.61
CA LEU A 220 -0.40 4.97 -2.46
C LEU A 220 1.10 4.77 -2.70
N CYS A 221 1.84 5.85 -2.80
CA CYS A 221 3.25 5.88 -3.16
C CYS A 221 4.13 6.27 -1.95
N PRO A 222 4.51 5.31 -1.10
CA PRO A 222 5.43 5.61 -0.01
C PRO A 222 6.86 5.79 -0.50
N GLY A 223 7.64 6.61 0.23
CA GLY A 223 9.09 6.60 0.22
C GLY A 223 9.65 5.33 0.84
N THR A 224 10.84 5.42 1.43
CA THR A 224 11.47 4.26 2.06
C THR A 224 10.75 3.87 3.35
N VAL A 225 10.27 2.64 3.44
CA VAL A 225 9.54 2.10 4.59
C VAL A 225 10.37 1.01 5.27
N ASP A 226 10.43 1.03 6.59
CA ASP A 226 11.13 0.01 7.39
C ASP A 226 10.36 -1.32 7.38
N THR A 227 10.72 -2.17 6.45
CA THR A 227 10.07 -3.48 6.21
C THR A 227 11.12 -4.53 5.89
N PRO A 228 10.81 -5.83 5.98
CA PRO A 228 11.74 -6.88 5.57
C PRO A 228 12.17 -6.80 4.10
N LEU A 229 11.45 -6.07 3.25
CA LEU A 229 11.83 -5.85 1.86
C LEU A 229 13.02 -4.89 1.73
N THR A 230 13.05 -3.84 2.53
CA THR A 230 14.04 -2.77 2.50
C THR A 230 15.10 -2.92 3.59
N ASN A 231 14.77 -3.61 4.68
CA ASN A 231 15.62 -3.85 5.85
C ASN A 231 15.54 -5.34 6.25
N PRO A 232 16.20 -6.26 5.49
CA PRO A 232 16.14 -7.69 5.76
C PRO A 232 16.67 -8.08 7.15
N ASN A 233 17.59 -7.28 7.69
CA ASN A 233 18.20 -7.48 9.01
C ASN A 233 17.58 -6.51 10.02
N ALA A 234 16.28 -6.59 10.23
CA ALA A 234 15.45 -5.67 11.01
C ALA A 234 15.94 -5.32 12.45
N ASP A 235 17.18 -5.62 12.79
CA ASP A 235 17.79 -5.41 14.11
C ASP A 235 18.06 -3.93 14.43
N VAL A 236 18.01 -3.05 13.42
CA VAL A 236 18.26 -1.62 13.58
C VAL A 236 17.09 -0.81 13.03
N LEU A 237 16.37 -0.15 13.93
CA LEU A 237 15.38 0.85 13.55
C LEU A 237 16.06 2.00 12.79
N ARG A 238 15.48 2.36 11.65
CA ARG A 238 15.95 3.46 10.80
C ARG A 238 15.09 4.70 11.06
N ASP A 239 15.59 5.62 11.86
CA ASP A 239 14.82 6.81 12.30
C ASP A 239 14.40 7.74 11.17
N ASN A 240 15.04 7.62 10.00
CA ASN A 240 14.73 8.40 8.80
C ASN A 240 13.88 7.65 7.76
N TRP A 241 13.31 6.50 8.11
CA TRP A 241 12.41 5.73 7.25
C TRP A 241 10.99 5.77 7.77
N LEU A 242 10.02 5.67 6.87
CA LEU A 242 8.62 5.54 7.25
C LEU A 242 8.39 4.25 8.02
N ARG A 243 7.45 4.29 8.96
CA ARG A 243 6.93 3.09 9.61
C ARG A 243 5.81 2.48 8.77
N PRO A 244 5.66 1.15 8.72
CA PRO A 244 4.53 0.50 8.05
C PRO A 244 3.17 1.04 8.52
N GLU A 245 3.05 1.41 9.80
CA GLU A 245 1.84 1.97 10.42
C GLU A 245 1.48 3.34 9.85
N THR A 246 2.46 4.16 9.47
CA THR A 246 2.23 5.46 8.80
C THR A 246 1.62 5.24 7.41
N VAL A 247 2.12 4.24 6.68
CA VAL A 247 1.55 3.87 5.38
C VAL A 247 0.15 3.28 5.54
N ALA A 248 -0.08 2.48 6.59
CA ALA A 248 -1.40 1.94 6.91
C ALA A 248 -2.43 3.03 7.25
N ALA A 249 -2.03 4.07 7.99
CA ALA A 249 -2.88 5.23 8.26
C ALA A 249 -3.23 6.00 6.98
N SER A 250 -2.29 6.11 6.04
CA SER A 250 -2.53 6.71 4.71
C SER A 250 -3.49 5.87 3.86
N ALA A 251 -3.34 4.54 3.87
CA ALA A 251 -4.28 3.62 3.22
C ALA A 251 -5.68 3.72 3.83
N LEU A 252 -5.78 3.84 5.15
CA LEU A 252 -7.04 4.04 5.84
C LEU A 252 -7.70 5.37 5.44
N HIS A 253 -6.93 6.44 5.30
CA HIS A 253 -7.44 7.72 4.80
C HIS A 253 -8.04 7.57 3.40
N MET A 254 -7.37 6.88 2.48
CA MET A 254 -7.92 6.57 1.15
C MET A 254 -9.19 5.71 1.23
N ALA A 255 -9.19 4.68 2.08
CA ALA A 255 -10.30 3.76 2.24
C ALA A 255 -11.56 4.42 2.83
N THR A 256 -11.37 5.44 3.68
CA THR A 256 -12.45 6.17 4.36
C THR A 256 -12.82 7.49 3.69
N ALA A 257 -12.25 7.80 2.53
CA ALA A 257 -12.66 8.95 1.74
C ALA A 257 -14.17 8.89 1.41
N PRO A 258 -14.89 10.02 1.33
CA PRO A 258 -16.30 10.05 0.99
C PRO A 258 -16.61 9.23 -0.28
N PRO A 259 -17.85 8.71 -0.42
CA PRO A 259 -18.22 7.85 -1.57
C PRO A 259 -18.09 8.52 -2.93
N ASP A 260 -18.16 9.84 -2.98
CA ASP A 260 -18.02 10.68 -4.17
C ASP A 260 -16.58 11.13 -4.44
N THR A 261 -15.64 10.69 -3.61
CA THR A 261 -14.26 11.13 -3.65
C THR A 261 -13.31 9.99 -4.03
N ASN A 262 -12.50 10.20 -5.05
CA ASN A 262 -11.36 9.34 -5.38
C ASN A 262 -10.05 10.05 -5.03
N ILE A 263 -9.33 9.54 -4.02
CA ILE A 263 -7.94 9.92 -3.78
C ILE A 263 -7.09 9.07 -4.71
N PHE A 264 -6.77 9.63 -5.88
CA PHE A 264 -6.12 8.88 -6.95
C PHE A 264 -4.65 8.61 -6.64
N ASP A 265 -3.89 9.62 -6.22
CA ASP A 265 -2.46 9.54 -5.93
C ASP A 265 -2.18 10.15 -4.57
N LEU A 266 -1.59 9.35 -3.71
CA LEU A 266 -1.15 9.80 -2.38
C LEU A 266 0.31 9.41 -2.16
N THR A 267 1.20 10.40 -2.21
CA THR A 267 2.62 10.19 -1.96
C THR A 267 3.00 10.60 -0.55
N VAL A 268 3.73 9.74 0.16
CA VAL A 268 4.09 9.92 1.58
C VAL A 268 5.59 9.72 1.77
N PHE A 269 6.23 10.72 2.37
CA PHE A 269 7.67 10.71 2.67
C PHE A 269 7.93 10.82 4.17
N HIS A 270 9.06 10.27 4.60
CA HIS A 270 9.63 10.66 5.88
C HIS A 270 10.17 12.10 5.78
N MET A 271 10.02 12.90 6.85
CA MET A 271 10.41 14.32 6.86
C MET A 271 11.88 14.58 6.51
N GLN A 272 12.75 13.58 6.73
CA GLN A 272 14.18 13.66 6.42
C GLN A 272 14.54 13.02 5.08
N GLU A 273 13.59 12.38 4.41
CA GLU A 273 13.80 11.81 3.08
C GLU A 273 13.81 12.91 2.04
N LYS A 274 14.79 12.85 1.13
CA LYS A 274 14.84 13.77 0.00
C LYS A 274 14.07 13.13 -1.15
N PRO A 275 12.94 13.70 -1.56
CA PRO A 275 12.07 13.07 -2.57
C PRO A 275 12.65 13.12 -4.00
N TRP A 276 13.74 13.85 -4.24
CA TRP A 276 14.46 13.97 -5.53
C TRP A 276 15.96 14.26 -5.38
#